data_8c8cd690975b7175f1a119274ef1d57f
#
_entry.id   8c8cd690975b7175f1a119274ef1d57f
#
_cell.length_a   1.000
_cell.length_b   1.000
_cell.length_c   1.000
_cell.angle_alpha   90.00
_cell.angle_beta   90.00
_cell.angle_gamma   90.00
#
_symmetry.space_group_name_H-M   'P 1'
#
loop_
_entity.id
_entity.type
_entity.pdbx_description
1 polymer ?
#
loop_
_entity_poly.entity_id
_entity_poly.type
_entity_poly.pdbx_seq_one_letter_code
_entity_poly.pdbx_strand_id
1 'polypeptide(L)'
;NRAKALSTTALIAVLCMQLFWMWNSFEMTVHQMGFETPWNLAPDVRAQALLAAFYESKFTVFTSLLTTVVIILSLIDQINYIDEQERVRLLREDFSYAMVHDMKSPLTSIIMGTKYLHSGVLEKKPEMKEKYFCIVEDEAQHLLALINRLLTISKLEHGKLHIQKAEVDLETMIEDVVDKYKAKSAKPIHIITRFGATSALADEEYLKEAISNLVDNATKYSKEEINIEISTLEDDRNVYIKVFDEGIGIA
;
A
#
# COMPACT_ATOMS: atom_id res chain seq x y z
N ASN A 1 0.43 -5.00 -20.15
CA ASN A 1 0.11 -5.67 -21.43
C ASN A 1 1.31 -6.38 -22.07
N ARG A 2 2.54 -5.80 -22.10
CA ARG A 2 3.73 -6.46 -22.69
C ARG A 2 4.18 -7.72 -21.89
N ALA A 3 4.14 -7.67 -20.56
CA ALA A 3 4.50 -8.81 -19.72
C ALA A 3 3.49 -9.97 -19.86
N LYS A 4 2.18 -9.67 -19.89
CA LYS A 4 1.12 -10.67 -20.14
C LYS A 4 1.29 -11.29 -21.53
N ALA A 5 1.64 -10.51 -22.55
CA ALA A 5 1.92 -11.02 -23.90
C ALA A 5 3.17 -11.90 -23.95
N LEU A 6 4.25 -11.52 -23.28
CA LEU A 6 5.49 -12.30 -23.20
C LEU A 6 5.28 -13.65 -22.47
N SER A 7 4.47 -13.67 -21.42
CA SER A 7 4.17 -14.90 -20.68
C SER A 7 3.30 -15.85 -21.49
N THR A 8 2.30 -15.34 -22.22
CA THR A 8 1.49 -16.18 -23.12
C THR A 8 2.29 -16.73 -24.30
N THR A 9 3.22 -15.96 -24.88
CA THR A 9 4.10 -16.46 -25.94
C THR A 9 5.06 -17.55 -25.45
N ALA A 10 5.60 -17.40 -24.22
CA ALA A 10 6.45 -18.42 -23.61
C ALA A 10 5.67 -19.73 -23.36
N LEU A 11 4.43 -19.64 -22.85
CA LEU A 11 3.57 -20.81 -22.65
C LEU A 11 3.27 -21.53 -23.97
N ILE A 12 2.92 -20.79 -25.02
CA ILE A 12 2.67 -21.35 -26.36
C ILE A 12 3.92 -22.04 -26.89
N ALA A 13 5.11 -21.42 -26.73
CA ALA A 13 6.37 -22.02 -27.19
C ALA A 13 6.67 -23.34 -26.47
N VAL A 14 6.45 -23.43 -25.18
CA VAL A 14 6.62 -24.67 -24.40
C VAL A 14 5.63 -25.72 -24.83
N LEU A 15 4.36 -25.41 -25.03
CA LEU A 15 3.34 -26.34 -25.54
C LEU A 15 3.70 -26.88 -26.96
N CYS A 16 4.14 -25.99 -27.84
CA CYS A 16 4.60 -26.39 -29.18
C CYS A 16 5.81 -27.34 -29.10
N MET A 17 6.77 -27.04 -28.21
CA MET A 17 7.95 -27.91 -28.03
C MET A 17 7.57 -29.29 -27.47
N GLN A 18 6.59 -29.35 -26.54
CA GLN A 18 6.07 -30.60 -26.00
C GLN A 18 5.34 -31.44 -27.05
N LEU A 19 4.52 -30.82 -27.89
CA LEU A 19 3.83 -31.46 -28.99
C LEU A 19 4.83 -31.98 -30.02
N PHE A 20 5.88 -31.23 -30.36
CA PHE A 20 6.96 -31.63 -31.25
C PHE A 20 7.71 -32.88 -30.72
N TRP A 21 8.07 -32.88 -29.42
CA TRP A 21 8.72 -34.00 -28.78
C TRP A 21 7.84 -35.26 -28.77
N MET A 22 6.56 -35.09 -28.46
CA MET A 22 5.61 -36.21 -28.47
C MET A 22 5.42 -36.78 -29.88
N TRP A 23 5.36 -35.92 -30.89
CA TRP A 23 5.32 -36.33 -32.29
C TRP A 23 6.59 -37.07 -32.69
N ASN A 24 7.76 -36.57 -32.40
CA ASN A 24 9.04 -37.19 -32.70
C ASN A 24 9.20 -38.57 -32.01
N SER A 25 8.75 -38.70 -30.78
CA SER A 25 8.70 -39.99 -30.06
C SER A 25 7.75 -40.97 -30.73
N PHE A 26 6.61 -40.53 -31.22
CA PHE A 26 5.66 -41.37 -31.97
C PHE A 26 6.24 -41.82 -33.29
N GLU A 27 6.87 -40.94 -34.06
CA GLU A 27 7.52 -41.24 -35.34
C GLU A 27 8.65 -42.26 -35.18
N MET A 28 9.49 -42.11 -34.16
CA MET A 28 10.53 -43.07 -33.81
C MET A 28 9.96 -44.47 -33.53
N THR A 29 8.87 -44.53 -32.75
CA THR A 29 8.22 -45.80 -32.43
C THR A 29 7.64 -46.47 -33.68
N VAL A 30 7.06 -45.71 -34.61
CA VAL A 30 6.53 -46.21 -35.88
C VAL A 30 7.65 -46.80 -36.72
N HIS A 31 8.82 -46.12 -36.81
CA HIS A 31 9.99 -46.65 -37.50
C HIS A 31 10.53 -47.93 -36.85
N GLN A 32 10.56 -48.03 -35.53
CA GLN A 32 10.95 -49.26 -34.82
C GLN A 32 10.00 -50.43 -35.10
N MET A 33 8.73 -50.16 -35.38
CA MET A 33 7.74 -51.16 -35.82
C MET A 33 7.86 -51.55 -37.28
N GLY A 34 8.84 -50.99 -38.02
CA GLY A 34 9.11 -51.34 -39.43
C GLY A 34 8.25 -50.61 -40.46
N PHE A 35 7.59 -49.51 -40.08
CA PHE A 35 6.80 -48.69 -41.00
C PHE A 35 7.57 -47.41 -41.40
N GLU A 36 7.52 -47.05 -42.67
CA GLU A 36 8.23 -45.88 -43.19
C GLU A 36 7.58 -44.55 -42.77
N THR A 37 6.27 -44.51 -42.64
CA THR A 37 5.54 -43.28 -42.28
C THR A 37 4.32 -43.56 -41.40
N PRO A 38 3.98 -42.65 -40.44
CA PRO A 38 2.79 -42.79 -39.56
C PRO A 38 1.47 -42.74 -40.33
N TRP A 39 1.44 -42.13 -41.52
CA TRP A 39 0.21 -41.79 -42.24
C TRP A 39 -0.44 -42.99 -42.93
N ASN A 40 0.37 -44.01 -43.28
CA ASN A 40 -0.09 -45.21 -43.99
C ASN A 40 -0.53 -46.34 -43.05
N LEU A 41 -0.54 -46.10 -41.76
CA LEU A 41 -0.95 -47.07 -40.75
C LEU A 41 -2.46 -47.25 -40.69
N ALA A 42 -2.92 -48.48 -40.56
CA ALA A 42 -4.31 -48.76 -40.22
C ALA A 42 -4.64 -48.16 -38.83
N PRO A 43 -5.91 -47.72 -38.55
CA PRO A 43 -6.27 -47.02 -37.31
C PRO A 43 -5.93 -47.79 -36.02
N ASP A 44 -6.07 -49.09 -36.04
CA ASP A 44 -5.74 -50.00 -34.92
C ASP A 44 -4.23 -50.08 -34.64
N VAL A 45 -3.41 -50.18 -35.71
CA VAL A 45 -1.94 -50.18 -35.60
C VAL A 45 -1.44 -48.81 -35.17
N ARG A 46 -2.07 -47.74 -35.63
CA ARG A 46 -1.74 -46.36 -35.23
C ARG A 46 -2.02 -46.13 -33.73
N ALA A 47 -3.15 -46.65 -33.22
CA ALA A 47 -3.47 -46.59 -31.80
C ALA A 47 -2.46 -47.38 -30.97
N GLN A 48 -2.04 -48.56 -31.40
CA GLN A 48 -1.02 -49.35 -30.72
C GLN A 48 0.35 -48.64 -30.70
N ALA A 49 0.77 -48.05 -31.81
CA ALA A 49 2.01 -47.27 -31.91
C ALA A 49 2.01 -46.06 -31.00
N LEU A 50 0.88 -45.33 -30.90
CA LEU A 50 0.71 -44.23 -29.96
C LEU A 50 0.81 -44.69 -28.49
N LEU A 51 0.15 -45.78 -28.13
CA LEU A 51 0.24 -46.37 -26.80
C LEU A 51 1.67 -46.83 -26.45
N ALA A 52 2.36 -47.47 -27.37
CA ALA A 52 3.76 -47.89 -27.20
C ALA A 52 4.68 -46.68 -27.01
N ALA A 53 4.57 -45.65 -27.88
CA ALA A 53 5.31 -44.39 -27.75
C ALA A 53 5.07 -43.71 -26.43
N PHE A 54 3.83 -43.68 -25.98
CA PHE A 54 3.47 -43.11 -24.67
C PHE A 54 4.09 -43.92 -23.50
N TYR A 55 4.10 -45.26 -23.62
CA TYR A 55 4.64 -46.11 -22.55
C TYR A 55 6.17 -46.04 -22.46
N GLU A 56 6.86 -45.95 -23.58
CA GLU A 56 8.34 -45.77 -23.63
C GLU A 56 8.74 -44.35 -23.20
N SER A 57 7.95 -43.35 -23.52
CA SER A 57 8.23 -41.94 -23.21
C SER A 57 7.61 -41.44 -21.91
N LYS A 58 7.10 -42.31 -21.02
CA LYS A 58 6.41 -41.94 -19.76
C LYS A 58 7.19 -40.96 -18.89
N PHE A 59 8.54 -41.07 -18.88
CA PHE A 59 9.38 -40.13 -18.13
C PHE A 59 9.37 -38.72 -18.75
N THR A 60 9.44 -38.64 -20.09
CA THR A 60 9.36 -37.35 -20.80
C THR A 60 7.98 -36.71 -20.70
N VAL A 61 6.90 -37.50 -20.74
CA VAL A 61 5.54 -37.02 -20.50
C VAL A 61 5.39 -36.48 -19.06
N PHE A 62 5.91 -37.18 -18.07
CA PHE A 62 5.87 -36.75 -16.68
C PHE A 62 6.63 -35.44 -16.45
N THR A 63 7.87 -35.33 -16.96
CA THR A 63 8.68 -34.11 -16.85
C THR A 63 8.06 -32.95 -17.59
N SER A 64 7.44 -33.19 -18.76
CA SER A 64 6.69 -32.21 -19.53
C SER A 64 5.49 -31.68 -18.76
N LEU A 65 4.70 -32.56 -18.12
CA LEU A 65 3.56 -32.15 -17.31
C LEU A 65 4.00 -31.34 -16.08
N LEU A 66 5.08 -31.78 -15.42
CA LEU A 66 5.65 -31.07 -14.28
C LEU A 66 6.13 -29.67 -14.65
N THR A 67 6.87 -29.54 -15.76
CA THR A 67 7.34 -28.23 -16.22
C THR A 67 6.19 -27.31 -16.60
N THR A 68 5.12 -27.84 -17.21
CA THR A 68 3.91 -27.05 -17.52
C THR A 68 3.25 -26.53 -16.26
N VAL A 69 3.11 -27.36 -15.22
CA VAL A 69 2.55 -26.94 -13.92
C VAL A 69 3.41 -25.85 -13.28
N VAL A 70 4.73 -26.00 -13.27
CA VAL A 70 5.66 -25.00 -12.74
C VAL A 70 5.53 -23.67 -13.47
N ILE A 71 5.42 -23.71 -14.82
CA ILE A 71 5.24 -22.49 -15.61
C ILE A 71 3.90 -21.83 -15.30
N ILE A 72 2.80 -22.59 -15.19
CA ILE A 72 1.48 -22.04 -14.86
C ILE A 72 1.52 -21.37 -13.48
N LEU A 73 2.11 -22.02 -12.47
CA LEU A 73 2.23 -21.43 -11.13
C LEU A 73 3.06 -20.14 -11.16
N SER A 74 4.19 -20.14 -11.87
CA SER A 74 5.03 -18.95 -12.05
C SER A 74 4.29 -17.81 -12.74
N LEU A 75 3.41 -18.11 -13.71
CA LEU A 75 2.59 -17.11 -14.38
C LEU A 75 1.53 -16.52 -13.48
N ILE A 76 0.92 -17.34 -12.64
CA ILE A 76 -0.05 -16.87 -11.62
C ILE A 76 0.64 -15.91 -10.65
N ASP A 77 1.82 -16.27 -10.14
CA ASP A 77 2.59 -15.41 -9.24
C ASP A 77 2.98 -14.09 -9.91
N GLN A 78 3.41 -14.13 -11.18
CA GLN A 78 3.73 -12.91 -11.94
C GLN A 78 2.50 -12.00 -12.15
N ILE A 79 1.34 -12.57 -12.43
CA ILE A 79 0.10 -11.80 -12.62
C ILE A 79 -0.27 -11.13 -11.30
N ASN A 80 -0.26 -11.86 -10.19
CA ASN A 80 -0.55 -11.32 -8.87
C ASN A 80 0.43 -10.20 -8.49
N TYR A 81 1.71 -10.38 -8.77
CA TYR A 81 2.74 -9.35 -8.54
C TYR A 81 2.50 -8.08 -9.36
N ILE A 82 2.13 -8.22 -10.64
CA ILE A 82 1.84 -7.08 -11.53
C ILE A 82 0.58 -6.34 -11.06
N ASP A 83 -0.46 -7.06 -10.67
CA ASP A 83 -1.72 -6.47 -10.19
C ASP A 83 -1.48 -5.70 -8.88
N GLU A 84 -0.64 -6.23 -7.98
CA GLU A 84 -0.24 -5.53 -6.75
C GLU A 84 0.57 -4.25 -7.04
N GLN A 85 1.54 -4.33 -7.96
CA GLN A 85 2.31 -3.15 -8.38
C GLN A 85 1.42 -2.07 -9.03
N GLU A 86 0.43 -2.47 -9.83
CA GLU A 86 -0.50 -1.53 -10.45
C GLU A 86 -1.41 -0.87 -9.40
N ARG A 87 -1.87 -1.64 -8.41
CA ARG A 87 -2.64 -1.11 -7.28
C ARG A 87 -1.85 -0.08 -6.47
N VAL A 88 -0.60 -0.40 -6.12
CA VAL A 88 0.29 0.53 -5.40
C VAL A 88 0.54 1.79 -6.23
N ARG A 89 0.73 1.67 -7.56
CA ARG A 89 0.90 2.81 -8.45
C ARG A 89 -0.33 3.73 -8.48
N LEU A 90 -1.52 3.15 -8.61
CA LEU A 90 -2.78 3.92 -8.60
C LEU A 90 -2.98 4.64 -7.27
N LEU A 91 -2.75 3.95 -6.14
CA LEU A 91 -2.81 4.58 -4.81
C LEU A 91 -1.83 5.77 -4.69
N ARG A 92 -0.63 5.64 -5.26
CA ARG A 92 0.36 6.74 -5.27
C ARG A 92 -0.09 7.92 -6.14
N GLU A 93 -0.68 7.66 -7.31
CA GLU A 93 -1.24 8.70 -8.17
C GLU A 93 -2.38 9.43 -7.46
N ASP A 94 -3.36 8.71 -6.91
CA ASP A 94 -4.48 9.27 -6.17
C ASP A 94 -4.02 10.08 -4.95
N PHE A 95 -3.05 9.56 -4.20
CA PHE A 95 -2.42 10.28 -3.09
C PHE A 95 -1.78 11.60 -3.54
N SER A 96 -1.04 11.58 -4.67
CA SER A 96 -0.41 12.78 -5.21
C SER A 96 -1.43 13.83 -5.62
N TYR A 97 -2.53 13.44 -6.26
CA TYR A 97 -3.63 14.34 -6.60
C TYR A 97 -4.31 14.94 -5.37
N ALA A 98 -4.62 14.12 -4.36
CA ALA A 98 -5.20 14.58 -3.11
C ALA A 98 -4.29 15.59 -2.39
N MET A 99 -2.99 15.30 -2.32
CA MET A 99 -1.99 16.21 -1.71
C MET A 99 -1.90 17.55 -2.43
N VAL A 100 -1.85 17.56 -3.77
CA VAL A 100 -1.84 18.81 -4.56
C VAL A 100 -3.11 19.61 -4.32
N HIS A 101 -4.26 18.93 -4.26
CA HIS A 101 -5.54 19.57 -3.95
C HIS A 101 -5.54 20.21 -2.56
N ASP A 102 -5.06 19.49 -1.55
CA ASP A 102 -5.03 19.95 -0.17
C ASP A 102 -4.03 21.10 0.06
N MET A 103 -2.96 21.15 -0.73
CA MET A 103 -2.01 22.28 -0.74
C MET A 103 -2.57 23.52 -1.45
N LYS A 104 -3.46 23.35 -2.43
CA LYS A 104 -4.03 24.46 -3.19
C LYS A 104 -4.89 25.38 -2.33
N SER A 105 -5.65 24.84 -1.39
CA SER A 105 -6.54 25.59 -0.51
C SER A 105 -5.77 26.59 0.36
N PRO A 106 -4.82 26.16 1.24
CA PRO A 106 -4.04 27.09 2.08
C PRO A 106 -3.24 28.08 1.25
N LEU A 107 -2.65 27.65 0.11
CA LEU A 107 -1.92 28.56 -0.77
C LEU A 107 -2.84 29.67 -1.32
N THR A 108 -4.07 29.33 -1.69
CA THR A 108 -5.05 30.32 -2.18
C THR A 108 -5.44 31.29 -1.07
N SER A 109 -5.64 30.82 0.17
CA SER A 109 -5.92 31.64 1.34
C SER A 109 -4.79 32.62 1.64
N ILE A 110 -3.53 32.14 1.58
CA ILE A 110 -2.33 33.00 1.75
C ILE A 110 -2.29 34.09 0.67
N ILE A 111 -2.48 33.72 -0.61
CA ILE A 111 -2.45 34.68 -1.71
C ILE A 111 -3.58 35.73 -1.58
N MET A 112 -4.77 35.30 -1.20
CA MET A 112 -5.89 36.21 -1.00
C MET A 112 -5.67 37.12 0.23
N GLY A 113 -5.23 36.57 1.35
CA GLY A 113 -4.92 37.31 2.57
C GLY A 113 -3.85 38.37 2.32
N THR A 114 -2.75 38.00 1.67
CA THR A 114 -1.67 38.95 1.33
C THR A 114 -2.13 40.05 0.38
N LYS A 115 -2.95 39.73 -0.64
CA LYS A 115 -3.55 40.74 -1.51
C LYS A 115 -4.44 41.72 -0.74
N TYR A 116 -5.26 41.24 0.20
CA TYR A 116 -6.12 42.08 1.03
C TYR A 116 -5.29 43.00 1.94
N LEU A 117 -4.24 42.45 2.57
CA LEU A 117 -3.32 43.22 3.41
C LEU A 117 -2.59 44.32 2.60
N HIS A 118 -2.20 44.01 1.34
CA HIS A 118 -1.51 44.96 0.48
C HIS A 118 -2.42 46.03 -0.11
N SER A 119 -3.74 45.79 -0.21
CA SER A 119 -4.68 46.73 -0.86
C SER A 119 -4.92 48.04 -0.12
N GLY A 120 -4.43 48.18 1.12
CA GLY A 120 -4.66 49.34 1.98
C GLY A 120 -6.09 49.48 2.53
N VAL A 121 -7.02 48.63 2.12
CA VAL A 121 -8.43 48.65 2.60
C VAL A 121 -8.55 48.46 4.12
N LEU A 122 -7.57 47.76 4.72
CA LEU A 122 -7.55 47.42 6.13
C LEU A 122 -6.78 48.42 7.00
N GLU A 123 -6.19 49.48 6.42
CA GLU A 123 -5.42 50.46 7.22
C GLU A 123 -6.26 51.15 8.29
N LYS A 124 -7.56 51.37 8.03
CA LYS A 124 -8.50 51.95 9.00
C LYS A 124 -9.18 50.94 9.92
N LYS A 125 -8.82 49.65 9.83
CA LYS A 125 -9.42 48.55 10.57
C LYS A 125 -8.34 47.63 11.17
N PRO A 126 -7.62 48.06 12.21
CA PRO A 126 -6.46 47.35 12.74
C PRO A 126 -6.78 45.93 13.22
N GLU A 127 -7.95 45.72 13.86
CA GLU A 127 -8.39 44.39 14.31
C GLU A 127 -8.59 43.41 13.14
N MET A 128 -9.14 43.87 12.01
CA MET A 128 -9.28 43.03 10.80
C MET A 128 -7.93 42.78 10.15
N LYS A 129 -7.05 43.77 10.15
CA LYS A 129 -5.69 43.60 9.63
C LYS A 129 -4.94 42.52 10.39
N GLU A 130 -4.99 42.53 11.70
CA GLU A 130 -4.39 41.50 12.55
C GLU A 130 -4.98 40.12 12.29
N LYS A 131 -6.32 40.03 12.21
CA LYS A 131 -7.01 38.78 11.88
C LYS A 131 -6.52 38.19 10.54
N TYR A 132 -6.30 39.01 9.50
CA TYR A 132 -5.78 38.53 8.22
C TYR A 132 -4.31 38.09 8.31
N PHE A 133 -3.48 38.73 9.14
CA PHE A 133 -2.13 38.27 9.43
C PHE A 133 -2.14 36.89 10.07
N CYS A 134 -2.95 36.69 11.12
CA CYS A 134 -3.10 35.37 11.76
C CYS A 134 -3.57 34.30 10.76
N ILE A 135 -4.56 34.60 9.91
CA ILE A 135 -5.03 33.65 8.89
C ILE A 135 -3.89 33.25 7.94
N VAL A 136 -3.11 34.23 7.46
CA VAL A 136 -1.99 33.95 6.53
C VAL A 136 -0.91 33.13 7.22
N GLU A 137 -0.61 33.42 8.49
CA GLU A 137 0.36 32.68 9.28
C GLU A 137 -0.09 31.25 9.56
N ASP A 138 -1.34 31.06 9.99
CA ASP A 138 -1.93 29.75 10.25
C ASP A 138 -1.94 28.85 8.98
N GLU A 139 -2.34 29.43 7.84
CA GLU A 139 -2.36 28.69 6.58
C GLU A 139 -0.94 28.38 6.05
N ALA A 140 0.04 29.26 6.31
CA ALA A 140 1.43 28.98 5.97
C ALA A 140 2.01 27.84 6.83
N GLN A 141 1.71 27.83 8.13
CA GLN A 141 2.10 26.74 9.04
C GLN A 141 1.42 25.42 8.66
N HIS A 142 0.14 25.45 8.29
CA HIS A 142 -0.58 24.29 7.78
C HIS A 142 0.07 23.73 6.50
N LEU A 143 0.40 24.59 5.54
CA LEU A 143 1.07 24.18 4.31
C LEU A 143 2.45 23.56 4.60
N LEU A 144 3.22 24.14 5.51
CA LEU A 144 4.50 23.59 5.94
C LEU A 144 4.35 22.20 6.56
N ALA A 145 3.32 21.99 7.40
CA ALA A 145 3.02 20.67 7.97
C ALA A 145 2.67 19.64 6.89
N LEU A 146 1.89 20.00 5.86
CA LEU A 146 1.58 19.12 4.73
C LEU A 146 2.84 18.73 3.95
N ILE A 147 3.75 19.69 3.69
CA ILE A 147 5.03 19.44 3.01
C ILE A 147 5.90 18.48 3.85
N ASN A 148 6.00 18.69 5.15
CA ASN A 148 6.79 17.81 6.01
C ASN A 148 6.24 16.38 6.05
N ARG A 149 4.91 16.21 6.09
CA ARG A 149 4.26 14.90 5.97
C ARG A 149 4.60 14.22 4.65
N LEU A 150 4.57 14.94 3.53
CA LEU A 150 4.94 14.42 2.22
C LEU A 150 6.41 13.95 2.20
N LEU A 151 7.32 14.75 2.77
CA LEU A 151 8.74 14.38 2.88
C LEU A 151 8.96 13.14 3.75
N THR A 152 8.23 13.00 4.85
CA THR A 152 8.28 11.82 5.73
C THR A 152 7.83 10.57 4.99
N ILE A 153 6.70 10.64 4.26
CA ILE A 153 6.19 9.54 3.43
C ILE A 153 7.21 9.16 2.35
N SER A 154 7.79 10.16 1.65
CA SER A 154 8.82 9.92 0.64
C SER A 154 10.07 9.24 1.22
N LYS A 155 10.53 9.64 2.41
CA LYS A 155 11.64 8.97 3.10
C LYS A 155 11.31 7.53 3.49
N LEU A 156 10.07 7.29 3.95
CA LEU A 156 9.59 5.96 4.29
C LEU A 156 9.58 5.03 3.06
N GLU A 157 9.01 5.49 1.94
CA GLU A 157 8.94 4.73 0.69
C GLU A 157 10.32 4.34 0.14
N HIS A 158 11.31 5.21 0.30
CA HIS A 158 12.67 4.95 -0.15
C HIS A 158 13.56 4.23 0.87
N GLY A 159 13.00 3.80 2.00
CA GLY A 159 13.75 3.17 3.09
C GLY A 159 14.83 4.08 3.70
N LYS A 160 14.67 5.41 3.55
CA LYS A 160 15.60 6.42 4.06
C LYS A 160 15.18 7.01 5.40
N LEU A 161 14.09 6.51 5.98
CA LEU A 161 13.65 6.93 7.29
C LEU A 161 14.58 6.31 8.35
N HIS A 162 15.34 7.14 9.02
CA HIS A 162 16.19 6.72 10.13
C HIS A 162 15.39 6.85 11.43
N ILE A 163 14.93 5.73 11.96
CA ILE A 163 14.21 5.66 13.24
C ILE A 163 15.24 5.55 14.36
N GLN A 164 15.24 6.51 15.26
CA GLN A 164 16.09 6.55 16.45
C GLN A 164 15.30 6.01 17.66
N LYS A 165 15.40 4.70 17.89
CA LYS A 165 14.67 4.07 19.01
C LYS A 165 15.36 4.41 20.33
N ALA A 166 14.58 4.96 21.26
CA ALA A 166 14.93 5.20 22.64
C ALA A 166 13.80 4.68 23.55
N GLU A 167 14.07 4.55 24.83
CA GLU A 167 13.02 4.31 25.81
C GLU A 167 12.18 5.59 25.97
N VAL A 168 10.89 5.51 25.64
CA VAL A 168 9.93 6.62 25.67
C VAL A 168 8.98 6.41 26.82
N ASP A 169 8.80 7.45 27.66
CA ASP A 169 7.76 7.51 28.66
C ASP A 169 6.41 7.79 27.98
N LEU A 170 5.58 6.74 27.93
CA LEU A 170 4.27 6.80 27.25
C LEU A 170 3.26 7.68 27.98
N GLU A 171 3.32 7.72 29.31
CA GLU A 171 2.39 8.49 30.11
C GLU A 171 2.60 9.99 29.83
N THR A 172 3.80 10.49 30.02
CA THR A 172 4.15 11.90 29.76
C THR A 172 3.87 12.28 28.31
N MET A 173 4.26 11.45 27.35
CA MET A 173 4.10 11.74 25.94
C MET A 173 2.62 11.80 25.52
N ILE A 174 1.78 10.86 26.01
CA ILE A 174 0.35 10.82 25.69
C ILE A 174 -0.38 11.98 26.37
N GLU A 175 -0.04 12.32 27.60
CA GLU A 175 -0.62 13.46 28.31
C GLU A 175 -0.33 14.78 27.60
N ASP A 176 0.89 14.98 27.10
CA ASP A 176 1.25 16.13 26.27
C ASP A 176 0.35 16.26 25.01
N VAL A 177 0.08 15.13 24.34
CA VAL A 177 -0.82 15.11 23.18
C VAL A 177 -2.25 15.46 23.61
N VAL A 178 -2.74 14.86 24.67
CA VAL A 178 -4.09 15.08 25.21
C VAL A 178 -4.30 16.54 25.57
N ASP A 179 -3.38 17.15 26.30
CA ASP A 179 -3.46 18.55 26.74
C ASP A 179 -3.47 19.52 25.56
N LYS A 180 -2.65 19.26 24.53
CA LYS A 180 -2.65 20.04 23.30
C LYS A 180 -4.01 20.02 22.61
N TYR A 181 -4.68 18.86 22.53
CA TYR A 181 -5.99 18.75 21.88
C TYR A 181 -7.11 19.33 22.74
N LYS A 182 -7.07 19.14 24.06
CA LYS A 182 -8.02 19.80 24.99
C LYS A 182 -7.95 21.31 24.89
N ALA A 183 -6.75 21.90 24.82
CA ALA A 183 -6.57 23.34 24.69
C ALA A 183 -7.05 23.92 23.35
N LYS A 184 -6.96 23.13 22.26
CA LYS A 184 -7.28 23.60 20.90
C LYS A 184 -8.72 23.34 20.48
N SER A 185 -9.44 22.43 21.15
CA SER A 185 -10.77 22.01 20.74
C SER A 185 -11.81 23.08 20.93
N ALA A 186 -12.59 23.37 19.86
CA ALA A 186 -13.77 24.22 19.91
C ALA A 186 -15.04 23.48 20.38
N LYS A 187 -15.02 22.14 20.35
CA LYS A 187 -16.10 21.27 20.77
C LYS A 187 -15.82 20.72 22.19
N PRO A 188 -16.83 20.31 22.94
CA PRO A 188 -16.62 19.56 24.17
C PRO A 188 -15.80 18.28 23.86
N ILE A 189 -14.68 18.12 24.57
CA ILE A 189 -13.77 17.01 24.37
C ILE A 189 -13.52 16.25 25.67
N HIS A 190 -13.78 14.96 25.67
CA HIS A 190 -13.56 14.04 26.78
C HIS A 190 -12.53 13.00 26.33
N ILE A 191 -11.33 13.10 26.87
CA ILE A 191 -10.27 12.13 26.62
C ILE A 191 -9.94 11.42 27.93
N ILE A 192 -10.11 10.10 27.93
CA ILE A 192 -9.79 9.21 29.06
C ILE A 192 -8.51 8.47 28.69
N THR A 193 -7.53 8.46 29.60
CA THR A 193 -6.28 7.72 29.46
C THR A 193 -6.22 6.57 30.45
N ARG A 194 -5.72 5.40 30.02
CA ARG A 194 -5.50 4.22 30.85
C ARG A 194 -4.15 3.61 30.54
N PHE A 195 -3.23 3.66 31.50
CA PHE A 195 -1.86 3.19 31.31
C PHE A 195 -1.67 1.80 31.95
N GLY A 196 -1.55 0.76 31.11
CA GLY A 196 -1.10 -0.59 31.50
C GLY A 196 0.38 -0.78 31.24
N ALA A 197 0.93 -0.12 30.19
CA ALA A 197 2.35 -0.01 29.92
C ALA A 197 2.77 1.45 30.07
N THR A 198 3.89 1.72 30.74
CA THR A 198 4.39 3.08 30.99
C THR A 198 5.55 3.49 30.13
N SER A 199 6.29 2.53 29.51
CA SER A 199 7.40 2.81 28.61
C SER A 199 7.37 1.91 27.37
N ALA A 200 8.01 2.37 26.29
CA ALA A 200 8.20 1.58 25.06
C ALA A 200 9.52 1.96 24.38
N LEU A 201 10.13 1.00 23.67
CA LEU A 201 11.28 1.26 22.82
C LEU A 201 10.83 1.77 21.44
N ALA A 202 10.79 3.08 21.25
CA ALA A 202 10.29 3.74 20.06
C ALA A 202 11.09 5.01 19.73
N ASP A 203 10.82 5.57 18.55
CA ASP A 203 11.20 6.94 18.22
C ASP A 203 10.09 7.86 18.70
N GLU A 204 10.39 8.70 19.68
CA GLU A 204 9.39 9.53 20.36
C GLU A 204 8.67 10.49 19.41
N GLU A 205 9.40 11.11 18.47
CA GLU A 205 8.84 12.07 17.53
C GLU A 205 7.81 11.40 16.61
N TYR A 206 8.18 10.27 15.99
CA TYR A 206 7.26 9.52 15.11
C TYR A 206 6.11 8.87 15.86
N LEU A 207 6.35 8.39 17.09
CA LEU A 207 5.28 7.82 17.91
C LEU A 207 4.27 8.90 18.33
N LYS A 208 4.75 10.07 18.76
CA LYS A 208 3.93 11.24 19.10
C LYS A 208 3.12 11.72 17.89
N GLU A 209 3.74 11.74 16.70
CA GLU A 209 3.05 12.07 15.44
C GLU A 209 1.95 11.05 15.11
N ALA A 210 2.23 9.76 15.24
CA ALA A 210 1.25 8.70 14.97
C ALA A 210 0.03 8.81 15.89
N ILE A 211 0.24 8.99 17.20
CA ILE A 211 -0.86 9.17 18.17
C ILE A 211 -1.63 10.46 17.89
N SER A 212 -0.91 11.55 17.59
CA SER A 212 -1.53 12.83 17.23
C SER A 212 -2.44 12.70 16.01
N ASN A 213 -2.02 11.95 14.98
CA ASN A 213 -2.84 11.70 13.79
C ASN A 213 -4.11 10.90 14.10
N LEU A 214 -4.04 9.91 15.01
CA LEU A 214 -5.22 9.16 15.45
C LEU A 214 -6.19 10.04 16.22
N VAL A 215 -5.69 10.87 17.14
CA VAL A 215 -6.50 11.82 17.93
C VAL A 215 -7.12 12.91 17.04
N ASP A 216 -6.36 13.40 16.04
CA ASP A 216 -6.85 14.36 15.04
C ASP A 216 -8.02 13.77 14.23
N ASN A 217 -7.87 12.54 13.76
CA ASN A 217 -8.93 11.83 13.05
C ASN A 217 -10.17 11.65 13.95
N ALA A 218 -10.00 11.20 15.18
CA ALA A 218 -11.07 11.06 16.15
C ALA A 218 -11.81 12.39 16.37
N THR A 219 -11.07 13.49 16.52
CA THR A 219 -11.62 14.84 16.69
C THR A 219 -12.39 15.31 15.44
N LYS A 220 -11.84 15.08 14.26
CA LYS A 220 -12.40 15.52 12.97
C LYS A 220 -13.69 14.78 12.62
N TYR A 221 -13.75 13.48 12.89
CA TYR A 221 -14.89 12.63 12.53
C TYR A 221 -15.90 12.42 13.65
N SER A 222 -15.71 13.05 14.81
CA SER A 222 -16.72 13.11 15.87
C SER A 222 -17.84 14.09 15.53
N LYS A 223 -19.08 13.77 15.96
CA LYS A 223 -20.30 14.56 15.68
C LYS A 223 -20.34 15.83 16.52
N GLU A 224 -21.06 15.81 17.64
CA GLU A 224 -21.28 16.97 18.51
C GLU A 224 -20.30 17.02 19.68
N GLU A 225 -20.00 15.87 20.27
CA GLU A 225 -19.05 15.70 21.36
C GLU A 225 -17.91 14.79 20.91
N ILE A 226 -16.72 15.00 21.44
CA ILE A 226 -15.53 14.23 21.13
C ILE A 226 -15.22 13.33 22.32
N ASN A 227 -15.49 12.03 22.19
CA ASN A 227 -15.17 11.02 23.19
C ASN A 227 -14.04 10.14 22.68
N ILE A 228 -12.90 10.15 23.37
CA ILE A 228 -11.71 9.37 23.00
C ILE A 228 -11.21 8.62 24.22
N GLU A 229 -10.87 7.35 24.06
CA GLU A 229 -10.15 6.58 25.07
C GLU A 229 -8.80 6.18 24.51
N ILE A 230 -7.71 6.53 25.20
CA ILE A 230 -6.35 6.12 24.87
C ILE A 230 -5.89 5.14 25.94
N SER A 231 -5.52 3.93 25.54
CA SER A 231 -5.05 2.93 26.49
C SER A 231 -3.74 2.30 26.01
N THR A 232 -2.84 2.04 26.95
CA THR A 232 -1.61 1.29 26.73
C THR A 232 -1.68 -0.06 27.41
N LEU A 233 -1.21 -1.09 26.74
CA LEU A 233 -1.17 -2.47 27.23
C LEU A 233 0.17 -3.09 26.82
N GLU A 234 0.66 -4.06 27.58
CA GLU A 234 1.85 -4.81 27.22
C GLU A 234 1.59 -6.30 27.26
N ASP A 235 2.29 -7.05 26.44
CA ASP A 235 2.47 -8.48 26.51
C ASP A 235 3.96 -8.81 26.59
N ASP A 236 4.32 -10.10 26.59
CA ASP A 236 5.73 -10.57 26.72
C ASP A 236 6.68 -9.99 25.64
N ARG A 237 6.18 -9.39 24.57
CA ARG A 237 7.00 -8.97 23.42
C ARG A 237 6.69 -7.58 22.91
N ASN A 238 5.48 -7.07 23.14
CA ASN A 238 5.00 -5.85 22.49
C ASN A 238 4.27 -4.94 23.47
N VAL A 239 4.37 -3.66 23.20
CA VAL A 239 3.52 -2.64 23.80
C VAL A 239 2.47 -2.23 22.76
N TYR A 240 1.23 -2.18 23.18
CA TYR A 240 0.09 -1.78 22.36
C TYR A 240 -0.45 -0.44 22.85
N ILE A 241 -0.62 0.49 21.92
CA ILE A 241 -1.31 1.76 22.16
C ILE A 241 -2.62 1.71 21.38
N LYS A 242 -3.74 1.81 22.08
CA LYS A 242 -5.08 1.79 21.48
C LYS A 242 -5.70 3.15 21.61
N VAL A 243 -6.23 3.67 20.51
CA VAL A 243 -7.05 4.89 20.48
C VAL A 243 -8.43 4.47 20.02
N PHE A 244 -9.41 4.63 20.88
CA PHE A 244 -10.81 4.33 20.59
C PHE A 244 -11.59 5.65 20.50
N ASP A 245 -12.42 5.81 19.49
CA ASP A 245 -13.30 6.95 19.29
C ASP A 245 -14.75 6.49 19.01
N GLU A 246 -15.69 7.39 19.24
CA GLU A 246 -17.12 7.21 18.96
C GLU A 246 -17.56 8.01 17.71
N GLY A 247 -16.66 8.17 16.75
CA GLY A 247 -16.92 8.88 15.49
C GLY A 247 -17.86 8.13 14.54
N ILE A 248 -17.91 8.60 13.29
CA ILE A 248 -18.78 8.00 12.26
C ILE A 248 -18.28 6.63 11.75
N GLY A 249 -17.08 6.21 12.16
CA GLY A 249 -16.44 4.97 11.72
C GLY A 249 -15.88 5.04 10.29
N ILE A 250 -15.26 3.94 9.86
CA ILE A 250 -14.76 3.74 8.51
C ILE A 250 -15.73 2.78 7.80
N ALA A 251 -16.25 3.18 6.62
CA ALA A 251 -17.17 2.37 5.82
C ALA A 251 -16.45 1.26 5.04
#